data_d81a5d6bbf53ef773dd49abc4700642d
#
_entry.id   d81a5d6bbf53ef773dd49abc4700642d
#
_cell.length_a   1.000
_cell.length_b   1.000
_cell.length_c   1.000
_cell.angle_alpha   90.00
_cell.angle_beta   90.00
_cell.angle_gamma   90.00
#
_symmetry.space_group_name_H-M   'P 1'
#
loop_
_entity.id
_entity.type
_entity.pdbx_description
1 polymer ?
#
loop_
_entity_poly.entity_id
_entity_poly.type
_entity_poly.pdbx_seq_one_letter_code
_entity_poly.pdbx_strand_id
1 'polypeptide(L)'
;MEIETPAQLPLAGVKVLDLSAYIAGPYGCALLGDMGADVIKVEPPEGDNLRKYPSTLPAESRAFLGINRNKRGLCLNLKDEAGYEVLVRLVREADVLVHNFRPGVPERLRIDFATLAAINPRLIYCAMTGYGAAGPMARHAGYDQVLQSMTGMCAAQAKPDGPPEVLYGSVVDYYGAALISNSVSAALYQREKTGRGQAIEVSLLGSALAMQSARLVWAEGEPRSIERDMRSGGITGIHPTREGHLYISANTPHFWRALCGHLDLQDLADHPDYDTVKKRAAQAAVLIPLVREALARASAREWAERFGQSVPCAEVRPVEDMFDHPQVEAMGFMRPYHSEKAGNYLGLAQWAQFGGAAESGVPDGAVRAAPGLGEHSRTILSALGYTADEIDQLLHTSVVQ
;
A
#
# COMPACT_ATOMS: atom_id res chain seq x y z
N MET A 1 13.99 -13.21 31.90
CA MET A 1 14.75 -12.31 30.99
C MET A 1 13.72 -11.30 30.51
N GLU A 2 13.66 -10.17 31.19
CA GLU A 2 12.81 -9.06 30.77
C GLU A 2 13.36 -8.57 29.43
N ILE A 3 12.54 -8.66 28.39
CA ILE A 3 12.86 -8.07 27.10
C ILE A 3 12.59 -6.58 27.29
N GLU A 4 13.65 -5.78 27.47
CA GLU A 4 13.52 -4.33 27.42
C GLU A 4 12.94 -3.96 26.04
N THR A 5 11.79 -3.33 26.06
CA THR A 5 11.13 -2.85 24.82
C THR A 5 11.99 -1.76 24.22
N PRO A 6 12.29 -1.80 22.91
CA PRO A 6 13.02 -0.71 22.27
C PRO A 6 12.24 0.59 22.43
N ALA A 7 12.84 1.59 23.05
CA ALA A 7 12.25 2.94 23.21
C ALA A 7 12.06 3.68 21.87
N GLN A 8 12.46 3.07 20.74
CA GLN A 8 12.45 3.69 19.41
C GLN A 8 11.90 2.74 18.37
N LEU A 9 11.20 3.30 17.37
CA LEU A 9 10.73 2.56 16.20
C LEU A 9 11.91 2.00 15.38
N PRO A 10 11.71 0.90 14.61
CA PRO A 10 12.80 0.16 13.96
C PRO A 10 13.68 0.97 13.00
N LEU A 11 13.15 2.02 12.39
CA LEU A 11 13.88 2.89 11.46
C LEU A 11 14.16 4.29 12.05
N ALA A 12 14.10 4.44 13.37
CA ALA A 12 14.46 5.70 14.01
C ALA A 12 15.89 6.11 13.64
N GLY A 13 16.06 7.38 13.22
CA GLY A 13 17.34 7.92 12.75
C GLY A 13 17.64 7.69 11.26
N VAL A 14 16.86 6.87 10.54
CA VAL A 14 17.00 6.72 9.09
C VAL A 14 16.40 7.92 8.38
N LYS A 15 17.17 8.55 7.47
CA LYS A 15 16.76 9.72 6.67
C LYS A 15 16.37 9.30 5.26
N VAL A 16 15.13 9.58 4.86
CA VAL A 16 14.57 9.21 3.56
C VAL A 16 14.21 10.45 2.74
N LEU A 17 14.70 10.52 1.52
CA LEU A 17 14.29 11.51 0.51
C LEU A 17 13.25 10.90 -0.42
N ASP A 18 12.04 11.41 -0.39
CA ASP A 18 10.92 11.00 -1.25
C ASP A 18 10.76 11.99 -2.40
N LEU A 19 11.32 11.67 -3.56
CA LEU A 19 11.19 12.43 -4.81
C LEU A 19 10.09 11.85 -5.71
N SER A 20 9.27 10.96 -5.18
CA SER A 20 8.22 10.28 -5.95
C SER A 20 6.91 11.07 -5.94
N ALA A 21 6.01 10.74 -6.87
CA ALA A 21 4.68 11.31 -6.99
C ALA A 21 3.63 10.19 -7.18
N TYR A 22 2.36 10.52 -7.12
CA TYR A 22 1.22 9.60 -7.16
C TYR A 22 1.16 8.68 -5.93
N ILE A 23 1.08 7.34 -6.10
CA ILE A 23 0.72 6.41 -5.03
C ILE A 23 1.90 5.54 -4.58
N ALA A 24 2.45 4.69 -5.45
CA ALA A 24 3.37 3.62 -5.06
C ALA A 24 4.62 4.12 -4.31
N GLY A 25 5.35 5.08 -4.89
CA GLY A 25 6.52 5.68 -4.26
C GLY A 25 6.21 6.40 -2.95
N PRO A 26 5.26 7.37 -2.97
CA PRO A 26 4.90 8.11 -1.77
C PRO A 26 4.38 7.24 -0.63
N TYR A 27 3.54 6.24 -0.93
CA TYR A 27 3.04 5.35 0.12
C TYR A 27 4.14 4.43 0.66
N GLY A 28 5.07 3.96 -0.20
CA GLY A 28 6.25 3.21 0.25
C GLY A 28 7.10 4.02 1.24
N CYS A 29 7.31 5.31 0.97
CA CYS A 29 7.99 6.21 1.90
C CYS A 29 7.18 6.48 3.18
N ALA A 30 5.84 6.56 3.10
CA ALA A 30 5.00 6.68 4.30
C ALA A 30 5.11 5.44 5.20
N LEU A 31 5.18 4.23 4.62
CA LEU A 31 5.41 2.99 5.37
C LEU A 31 6.76 2.99 6.09
N LEU A 32 7.82 3.56 5.48
CA LEU A 32 9.11 3.77 6.17
C LEU A 32 8.97 4.80 7.30
N GLY A 33 8.21 5.87 7.08
CA GLY A 33 7.88 6.86 8.12
C GLY A 33 7.08 6.26 9.28
N ASP A 34 6.13 5.35 9.01
CA ASP A 34 5.39 4.61 10.03
C ASP A 34 6.30 3.73 10.91
N MET A 35 7.46 3.33 10.38
CA MET A 35 8.50 2.60 11.11
C MET A 35 9.54 3.52 11.77
N GLY A 36 9.34 4.84 11.74
CA GLY A 36 10.18 5.82 12.45
C GLY A 36 11.22 6.54 11.60
N ALA A 37 11.29 6.30 10.29
CA ALA A 37 12.20 7.05 9.43
C ALA A 37 11.80 8.53 9.34
N ASP A 38 12.78 9.43 9.27
CA ASP A 38 12.58 10.85 8.98
C ASP A 38 12.48 11.05 7.46
N VAL A 39 11.26 11.24 6.97
CA VAL A 39 10.97 11.32 5.55
C VAL A 39 10.80 12.77 5.12
N ILE A 40 11.60 13.23 4.16
CA ILE A 40 11.43 14.51 3.48
C ILE A 40 10.84 14.24 2.09
N LYS A 41 9.59 14.71 1.87
CA LYS A 41 8.98 14.72 0.55
C LYS A 41 9.45 15.95 -0.20
N VAL A 42 10.20 15.72 -1.28
CA VAL A 42 10.70 16.76 -2.17
C VAL A 42 9.78 16.89 -3.37
N GLU A 43 9.10 18.00 -3.48
CA GLU A 43 8.14 18.28 -4.56
C GLU A 43 8.63 19.38 -5.48
N PRO A 44 8.31 19.32 -6.78
CA PRO A 44 8.53 20.48 -7.66
C PRO A 44 7.59 21.64 -7.28
N PRO A 45 7.81 22.86 -7.80
CA PRO A 45 6.96 24.02 -7.53
C PRO A 45 5.48 23.79 -7.83
N GLU A 46 5.18 22.92 -8.80
CA GLU A 46 3.81 22.56 -9.17
C GLU A 46 3.14 21.59 -8.21
N GLY A 47 3.90 21.01 -7.27
CA GLY A 47 3.49 19.98 -6.31
C GLY A 47 3.26 18.61 -6.95
N ASP A 48 3.01 17.62 -6.11
CA ASP A 48 2.59 16.28 -6.53
C ASP A 48 1.22 16.36 -7.22
N ASN A 49 1.08 15.68 -8.35
CA ASN A 49 -0.19 15.63 -9.10
C ASN A 49 -1.35 15.09 -8.25
N LEU A 50 -1.08 14.25 -7.27
CA LEU A 50 -2.11 13.70 -6.39
C LEU A 50 -2.78 14.78 -5.51
N ARG A 51 -2.12 15.92 -5.25
CA ARG A 51 -2.74 17.08 -4.57
C ARG A 51 -3.94 17.63 -5.34
N LYS A 52 -3.94 17.48 -6.68
CA LYS A 52 -4.97 18.00 -7.60
C LYS A 52 -6.10 17.00 -7.86
N TYR A 53 -6.08 15.82 -7.25
CA TYR A 53 -7.14 14.83 -7.45
C TYR A 53 -8.45 15.32 -6.83
N PRO A 54 -9.59 15.02 -7.48
CA PRO A 54 -10.90 15.38 -6.98
C PRO A 54 -11.10 14.97 -5.53
N SER A 55 -11.56 15.87 -4.70
CA SER A 55 -11.79 15.66 -3.28
C SER A 55 -12.96 16.51 -2.81
N THR A 56 -13.68 16.03 -1.79
CA THR A 56 -14.70 16.82 -1.08
C THR A 56 -14.09 17.75 -0.03
N LEU A 57 -12.80 17.63 0.25
CA LEU A 57 -12.08 18.55 1.12
C LEU A 57 -11.76 19.83 0.35
N PRO A 58 -11.91 21.01 0.96
CA PRO A 58 -11.89 22.27 0.22
C PRO A 58 -10.52 22.67 -0.33
N ALA A 59 -9.42 22.16 0.22
CA ALA A 59 -8.08 22.63 -0.13
C ALA A 59 -7.03 21.54 -0.30
N GLU A 60 -7.39 20.27 -0.04
CA GLU A 60 -6.45 19.16 -0.13
C GLU A 60 -7.13 17.90 -0.70
N SER A 61 -6.36 17.10 -1.42
CA SER A 61 -6.80 15.79 -1.89
C SER A 61 -6.81 14.79 -0.74
N ARG A 62 -7.95 14.13 -0.53
CA ARG A 62 -8.07 13.02 0.43
C ARG A 62 -7.05 11.92 0.16
N ALA A 63 -6.78 11.63 -1.11
CA ALA A 63 -5.78 10.64 -1.51
C ALA A 63 -4.37 11.08 -1.10
N PHE A 64 -4.02 12.37 -1.28
CA PHE A 64 -2.71 12.88 -0.86
C PHE A 64 -2.52 12.75 0.65
N LEU A 65 -3.53 13.14 1.44
CA LEU A 65 -3.48 13.05 2.90
C LEU A 65 -3.26 11.61 3.37
N GLY A 66 -3.97 10.66 2.77
CA GLY A 66 -3.92 9.24 3.18
C GLY A 66 -2.56 8.57 3.00
N ILE A 67 -1.76 9.00 2.00
CA ILE A 67 -0.52 8.32 1.63
C ILE A 67 0.76 9.13 1.88
N ASN A 68 0.65 10.35 2.44
CA ASN A 68 1.81 11.19 2.71
C ASN A 68 1.98 11.55 4.19
N ARG A 69 1.32 10.81 5.10
CA ARG A 69 1.54 10.96 6.55
C ARG A 69 2.99 10.72 6.93
N ASN A 70 3.39 11.23 8.07
CA ASN A 70 4.73 11.08 8.66
C ASN A 70 5.87 11.65 7.80
N LYS A 71 5.57 12.68 6.96
CA LYS A 71 6.59 13.34 6.14
C LYS A 71 6.72 14.81 6.49
N ARG A 72 7.89 15.37 6.18
CA ARG A 72 8.14 16.81 6.11
C ARG A 72 8.16 17.22 4.64
N GLY A 73 7.54 18.34 4.28
CA GLY A 73 7.44 18.82 2.90
C GLY A 73 8.52 19.86 2.58
N LEU A 74 9.24 19.63 1.49
CA LEU A 74 10.17 20.56 0.86
C LEU A 74 9.74 20.80 -0.59
N CYS A 75 9.48 22.03 -0.97
CA CYS A 75 9.27 22.38 -2.37
C CYS A 75 10.59 22.86 -2.97
N LEU A 76 11.06 22.21 -4.05
CA LEU A 76 12.39 22.41 -4.60
C LEU A 76 12.41 22.31 -6.14
N ASN A 77 12.86 23.36 -6.81
CA ASN A 77 13.05 23.35 -8.25
C ASN A 77 14.39 22.70 -8.63
N LEU A 78 14.39 21.40 -8.94
CA LEU A 78 15.58 20.65 -9.34
C LEU A 78 16.13 21.01 -10.74
N LYS A 79 15.45 21.87 -11.50
CA LYS A 79 15.94 22.38 -12.79
C LYS A 79 16.85 23.59 -12.62
N ASP A 80 16.82 24.20 -11.45
CA ASP A 80 17.69 25.32 -11.06
C ASP A 80 18.95 24.78 -10.37
N GLU A 81 20.11 25.38 -10.64
CA GLU A 81 21.39 24.93 -10.06
C GLU A 81 21.40 25.08 -8.53
N ALA A 82 20.84 26.16 -7.99
CA ALA A 82 20.76 26.33 -6.54
C ALA A 82 19.83 25.28 -5.91
N GLY A 83 18.76 24.89 -6.61
CA GLY A 83 17.90 23.78 -6.18
C GLY A 83 18.61 22.43 -6.20
N TYR A 84 19.41 22.19 -7.23
CA TYR A 84 20.26 20.99 -7.28
C TYR A 84 21.29 20.96 -6.15
N GLU A 85 21.92 22.10 -5.82
CA GLU A 85 22.86 22.19 -4.68
C GLU A 85 22.19 21.87 -3.33
N VAL A 86 20.94 22.32 -3.13
CA VAL A 86 20.16 21.93 -1.95
C VAL A 86 19.98 20.41 -1.90
N LEU A 87 19.59 19.78 -3.01
CA LEU A 87 19.45 18.33 -3.07
C LEU A 87 20.77 17.61 -2.80
N VAL A 88 21.88 18.07 -3.33
CA VAL A 88 23.21 17.51 -3.07
C VAL A 88 23.55 17.52 -1.58
N ARG A 89 23.23 18.60 -0.86
CA ARG A 89 23.42 18.66 0.60
C ARG A 89 22.53 17.64 1.31
N LEU A 90 21.26 17.52 0.92
CA LEU A 90 20.35 16.51 1.46
C LEU A 90 20.87 15.08 1.23
N VAL A 91 21.36 14.77 0.02
CA VAL A 91 21.86 13.44 -0.35
C VAL A 91 23.10 13.05 0.47
N ARG A 92 23.96 14.01 0.82
CA ARG A 92 25.15 13.70 1.66
C ARG A 92 24.78 13.13 3.03
N GLU A 93 23.62 13.49 3.55
CA GLU A 93 23.12 13.06 4.84
C GLU A 93 22.04 11.97 4.77
N ALA A 94 21.50 11.71 3.58
CA ALA A 94 20.41 10.77 3.40
C ALA A 94 20.89 9.32 3.44
N ASP A 95 20.07 8.46 4.01
CA ASP A 95 20.23 7.01 3.96
C ASP A 95 19.56 6.41 2.73
N VAL A 96 18.44 6.94 2.34
CA VAL A 96 17.57 6.42 1.27
C VAL A 96 17.09 7.55 0.38
N LEU A 97 17.04 7.31 -0.93
CA LEU A 97 16.33 8.14 -1.89
C LEU A 97 15.37 7.26 -2.69
N VAL A 98 14.11 7.66 -2.74
CA VAL A 98 13.06 6.98 -3.53
C VAL A 98 12.53 7.92 -4.59
N HIS A 99 12.40 7.44 -5.82
CA HIS A 99 11.75 8.18 -6.91
C HIS A 99 10.95 7.26 -7.84
N ASN A 100 10.06 7.86 -8.63
CA ASN A 100 9.33 7.16 -9.69
C ASN A 100 9.38 7.93 -11.03
N PHE A 101 10.49 8.57 -11.30
CA PHE A 101 10.72 9.25 -12.57
C PHE A 101 10.82 8.25 -13.72
N ARG A 102 10.37 8.69 -14.90
CA ARG A 102 10.57 7.90 -16.14
C ARG A 102 12.05 7.76 -16.47
N PRO A 103 12.45 6.66 -17.12
CA PRO A 103 13.82 6.48 -17.61
C PRO A 103 14.32 7.67 -18.42
N GLY A 104 15.55 8.11 -18.16
CA GLY A 104 16.18 9.28 -18.76
C GLY A 104 15.91 10.61 -18.02
N VAL A 105 14.96 10.65 -17.08
CA VAL A 105 14.74 11.84 -16.24
C VAL A 105 15.79 11.97 -15.14
N PRO A 106 16.13 10.90 -14.40
CA PRO A 106 17.18 10.97 -13.39
C PRO A 106 18.51 11.47 -13.95
N GLU A 107 18.91 10.99 -15.11
CA GLU A 107 20.17 11.40 -15.77
C GLU A 107 20.15 12.89 -16.13
N ARG A 108 19.05 13.38 -16.69
CA ARG A 108 18.91 14.82 -17.01
C ARG A 108 18.93 15.73 -15.78
N LEU A 109 18.42 15.24 -14.65
CA LEU A 109 18.43 15.96 -13.39
C LEU A 109 19.71 15.71 -12.57
N ARG A 110 20.64 14.89 -13.05
CA ARG A 110 21.87 14.49 -12.35
C ARG A 110 21.60 13.80 -11.02
N ILE A 111 20.51 13.04 -10.94
CA ILE A 111 20.05 12.31 -9.76
C ILE A 111 19.99 10.80 -10.01
N ASP A 112 20.66 10.32 -11.05
CA ASP A 112 20.86 8.89 -11.29
C ASP A 112 21.77 8.28 -10.21
N PHE A 113 21.70 6.94 -10.08
CA PHE A 113 22.42 6.25 -9.01
C PHE A 113 23.95 6.48 -9.07
N ALA A 114 24.55 6.47 -10.25
CA ALA A 114 25.99 6.64 -10.37
C ALA A 114 26.44 8.02 -9.87
N THR A 115 25.68 9.06 -10.25
CA THR A 115 25.96 10.44 -9.81
C THR A 115 25.77 10.58 -8.30
N LEU A 116 24.69 10.07 -7.74
CA LEU A 116 24.42 10.22 -6.30
C LEU A 116 25.28 9.32 -5.41
N ALA A 117 25.64 8.11 -5.88
CA ALA A 117 26.55 7.22 -5.18
C ALA A 117 27.99 7.78 -5.09
N ALA A 118 28.41 8.61 -6.05
CA ALA A 118 29.68 9.34 -5.97
C ALA A 118 29.66 10.41 -4.86
N ILE A 119 28.49 10.98 -4.53
CA ILE A 119 28.32 11.95 -3.45
C ILE A 119 28.18 11.24 -2.11
N ASN A 120 27.37 10.16 -2.05
CA ASN A 120 27.14 9.35 -0.87
C ASN A 120 27.20 7.85 -1.18
N PRO A 121 28.35 7.20 -1.00
CA PRO A 121 28.51 5.78 -1.29
C PRO A 121 27.67 4.82 -0.41
N ARG A 122 27.04 5.36 0.64
CA ARG A 122 26.16 4.60 1.52
C ARG A 122 24.67 4.72 1.13
N LEU A 123 24.34 5.56 0.14
CA LEU A 123 22.97 5.83 -0.27
C LEU A 123 22.30 4.57 -0.82
N ILE A 124 21.12 4.25 -0.29
CA ILE A 124 20.20 3.30 -0.87
C ILE A 124 19.30 4.06 -1.84
N TYR A 125 19.40 3.70 -3.11
CA TYR A 125 18.67 4.36 -4.18
C TYR A 125 17.58 3.45 -4.71
N CYS A 126 16.31 3.81 -4.54
CA CYS A 126 15.16 3.01 -4.94
C CYS A 126 14.38 3.70 -6.07
N ALA A 127 14.38 3.07 -7.24
CA ALA A 127 13.60 3.50 -8.39
C ALA A 127 12.33 2.66 -8.52
N MET A 128 11.17 3.33 -8.59
CA MET A 128 9.88 2.70 -8.90
C MET A 128 9.52 3.00 -10.36
N THR A 129 9.38 1.96 -11.18
CA THR A 129 9.10 2.08 -12.62
C THR A 129 7.77 1.41 -12.99
N GLY A 130 7.24 1.70 -14.17
CA GLY A 130 6.04 0.99 -14.66
C GLY A 130 6.33 -0.46 -15.04
N TYR A 131 7.41 -0.68 -15.82
CA TYR A 131 7.67 -1.97 -16.48
C TYR A 131 9.08 -2.52 -16.24
N GLY A 132 9.91 -1.84 -15.47
CA GLY A 132 11.33 -2.13 -15.33
C GLY A 132 12.20 -1.20 -16.19
N ALA A 133 13.52 -1.13 -15.88
CA ALA A 133 14.49 -0.28 -16.57
C ALA A 133 14.87 -0.79 -17.96
N ALA A 134 14.58 -2.06 -18.27
CA ALA A 134 14.94 -2.71 -19.51
C ALA A 134 13.74 -3.30 -20.25
N GLY A 135 13.96 -3.69 -21.51
CA GLY A 135 12.95 -4.33 -22.34
C GLY A 135 12.12 -3.35 -23.18
N PRO A 136 11.22 -3.87 -24.04
CA PRO A 136 10.52 -3.08 -25.06
C PRO A 136 9.56 -2.03 -24.45
N MET A 137 9.11 -2.22 -23.23
CA MET A 137 8.14 -1.32 -22.56
C MET A 137 8.79 -0.39 -21.52
N ALA A 138 10.11 -0.40 -21.34
CA ALA A 138 10.78 0.38 -20.30
C ALA A 138 10.41 1.88 -20.29
N ARG A 139 10.13 2.46 -21.46
CA ARG A 139 9.76 3.88 -21.61
C ARG A 139 8.27 4.15 -21.66
N HIS A 140 7.42 3.10 -21.59
CA HIS A 140 5.96 3.29 -21.59
C HIS A 140 5.48 3.83 -20.25
N ALA A 141 4.37 4.56 -20.29
CA ALA A 141 3.68 4.97 -19.07
C ALA A 141 2.98 3.75 -18.45
N GLY A 142 3.33 3.42 -17.21
CA GLY A 142 2.67 2.39 -16.43
C GLY A 142 1.84 3.03 -15.34
N TYR A 143 0.57 2.59 -15.24
CA TYR A 143 -0.35 2.93 -14.16
C TYR A 143 -0.99 1.65 -13.65
N ASP A 144 -1.46 1.66 -12.43
CA ASP A 144 -2.06 0.51 -11.76
C ASP A 144 -3.01 -0.29 -12.66
N GLN A 145 -4.08 0.33 -13.16
CA GLN A 145 -5.13 -0.34 -13.94
C GLN A 145 -4.61 -0.87 -15.29
N VAL A 146 -3.58 -0.23 -15.85
CA VAL A 146 -2.92 -0.73 -17.06
C VAL A 146 -2.22 -2.05 -16.75
N LEU A 147 -1.53 -2.13 -15.61
CA LEU A 147 -0.84 -3.35 -15.20
C LEU A 147 -1.82 -4.44 -14.73
N GLN A 148 -2.92 -4.09 -14.07
CA GLN A 148 -4.01 -5.03 -13.79
C GLN A 148 -4.52 -5.68 -15.08
N SER A 149 -4.76 -4.86 -16.11
CA SER A 149 -5.27 -5.33 -17.40
C SER A 149 -4.27 -6.22 -18.14
N MET A 150 -3.01 -5.79 -18.20
CA MET A 150 -1.94 -6.48 -18.91
C MET A 150 -1.57 -7.84 -18.30
N THR A 151 -1.65 -7.97 -16.97
CA THR A 151 -1.16 -9.15 -16.23
C THR A 151 -2.24 -10.20 -15.98
N GLY A 152 -3.44 -10.03 -16.51
CA GLY A 152 -4.54 -10.97 -16.40
C GLY A 152 -5.36 -10.83 -15.11
N MET A 153 -5.11 -9.82 -14.27
CA MET A 153 -5.91 -9.56 -13.07
C MET A 153 -7.36 -9.23 -13.43
N CYS A 154 -7.56 -8.34 -14.41
CA CYS A 154 -8.91 -7.96 -14.86
C CYS A 154 -9.69 -9.14 -15.43
N ALA A 155 -9.04 -10.01 -16.21
CA ALA A 155 -9.68 -11.21 -16.73
C ALA A 155 -10.09 -12.19 -15.61
N ALA A 156 -9.30 -12.27 -14.55
CA ALA A 156 -9.59 -13.11 -13.39
C ALA A 156 -10.75 -12.59 -12.52
N GLN A 157 -11.09 -11.30 -12.59
CA GLN A 157 -12.22 -10.70 -11.86
C GLN A 157 -13.55 -10.90 -12.58
N ALA A 158 -13.53 -11.23 -13.88
CA ALA A 158 -14.74 -11.45 -14.64
C ALA A 158 -15.67 -12.46 -13.97
N LYS A 159 -16.98 -12.17 -13.98
CA LYS A 159 -18.01 -13.17 -13.68
C LYS A 159 -18.04 -14.19 -14.82
N PRO A 160 -18.56 -15.42 -14.57
CA PRO A 160 -18.83 -16.34 -15.68
C PRO A 160 -19.62 -15.62 -16.77
N ASP A 161 -19.13 -15.66 -18.00
CA ASP A 161 -19.72 -15.01 -19.18
C ASP A 161 -19.80 -13.46 -19.11
N GLY A 162 -19.14 -12.84 -18.13
CA GLY A 162 -19.07 -11.38 -17.99
C GLY A 162 -17.80 -10.77 -18.61
N PRO A 163 -17.79 -9.44 -18.80
CA PRO A 163 -16.61 -8.72 -19.26
C PRO A 163 -15.51 -8.73 -18.20
N PRO A 164 -14.23 -8.53 -18.59
CA PRO A 164 -13.16 -8.25 -17.64
C PRO A 164 -13.47 -7.04 -16.77
N GLU A 165 -13.13 -7.13 -15.48
CA GLU A 165 -13.37 -6.08 -14.49
C GLU A 165 -12.07 -5.62 -13.84
N VAL A 166 -11.92 -4.31 -13.63
CA VAL A 166 -10.80 -3.73 -12.88
C VAL A 166 -11.11 -3.83 -11.39
N LEU A 167 -10.15 -4.27 -10.58
CA LEU A 167 -10.25 -4.12 -9.13
C LEU A 167 -10.26 -2.63 -8.78
N TYR A 168 -11.25 -2.22 -8.01
CA TYR A 168 -11.33 -0.85 -7.51
C TYR A 168 -10.14 -0.53 -6.61
N GLY A 169 -9.65 0.70 -6.73
CA GLY A 169 -8.46 1.17 -6.02
C GLY A 169 -7.16 0.82 -6.74
N SER A 170 -6.07 1.33 -6.23
CA SER A 170 -4.73 1.19 -6.82
C SER A 170 -3.97 0.02 -6.17
N VAL A 171 -4.50 -1.20 -6.30
CA VAL A 171 -4.00 -2.40 -5.58
C VAL A 171 -2.56 -2.75 -5.95
N VAL A 172 -2.18 -2.56 -7.21
CA VAL A 172 -0.81 -2.80 -7.71
C VAL A 172 0.15 -1.74 -7.16
N ASP A 173 -0.28 -0.47 -7.12
CA ASP A 173 0.50 0.62 -6.52
C ASP A 173 0.73 0.37 -5.02
N TYR A 174 -0.30 -0.01 -4.26
CA TYR A 174 -0.17 -0.31 -2.83
C TYR A 174 0.74 -1.50 -2.57
N TYR A 175 0.65 -2.55 -3.39
CA TYR A 175 1.58 -3.68 -3.27
C TYR A 175 3.01 -3.28 -3.65
N GLY A 176 3.19 -2.48 -4.71
CA GLY A 176 4.47 -1.88 -5.09
C GLY A 176 5.08 -1.04 -3.97
N ALA A 177 4.26 -0.26 -3.26
CA ALA A 177 4.69 0.49 -2.08
C ALA A 177 5.20 -0.42 -0.95
N ALA A 178 4.52 -1.53 -0.68
CA ALA A 178 4.97 -2.53 0.28
C ALA A 178 6.30 -3.16 -0.15
N LEU A 179 6.48 -3.45 -1.45
CA LEU A 179 7.75 -3.97 -1.98
C LEU A 179 8.88 -2.93 -1.88
N ILE A 180 8.62 -1.64 -2.09
CA ILE A 180 9.59 -0.56 -1.84
C ILE A 180 10.03 -0.60 -0.38
N SER A 181 9.09 -0.53 0.56
CA SER A 181 9.38 -0.54 1.99
C SER A 181 10.17 -1.78 2.43
N ASN A 182 9.76 -2.97 1.96
CA ASN A 182 10.46 -4.23 2.22
C ASN A 182 11.89 -4.23 1.67
N SER A 183 12.07 -3.87 0.38
CA SER A 183 13.37 -3.88 -0.28
C SER A 183 14.34 -2.86 0.32
N VAL A 184 13.84 -1.66 0.66
CA VAL A 184 14.63 -0.63 1.35
C VAL A 184 15.07 -1.10 2.74
N SER A 185 14.18 -1.71 3.51
CA SER A 185 14.51 -2.26 4.83
C SER A 185 15.58 -3.36 4.74
N ALA A 186 15.47 -4.26 3.76
CA ALA A 186 16.47 -5.30 3.50
C ALA A 186 17.82 -4.71 3.08
N ALA A 187 17.82 -3.65 2.25
CA ALA A 187 19.04 -2.97 1.82
C ALA A 187 19.71 -2.19 2.96
N LEU A 188 18.94 -1.58 3.86
CA LEU A 188 19.46 -0.96 5.09
C LEU A 188 20.18 -2.01 5.95
N TYR A 189 19.55 -3.18 6.16
CA TYR A 189 20.19 -4.28 6.89
C TYR A 189 21.47 -4.79 6.23
N GLN A 190 21.49 -4.92 4.88
CA GLN A 190 22.69 -5.30 4.14
C GLN A 190 23.80 -4.24 4.28
N ARG A 191 23.43 -2.95 4.20
CA ARG A 191 24.37 -1.83 4.36
C ARG A 191 25.09 -1.85 5.70
N GLU A 192 24.42 -2.24 6.78
CA GLU A 192 25.06 -2.36 8.11
C GLU A 192 26.19 -3.39 8.11
N LYS A 193 26.13 -4.41 7.23
CA LYS A 193 27.18 -5.43 7.09
C LYS A 193 28.26 -5.04 6.08
N THR A 194 27.90 -4.34 5.02
CA THR A 194 28.80 -4.06 3.90
C THR A 194 29.44 -2.67 3.93
N GLY A 195 28.82 -1.75 4.69
CA GLY A 195 29.17 -0.33 4.70
C GLY A 195 28.77 0.43 3.43
N ARG A 196 28.13 -0.23 2.43
CA ARG A 196 27.81 0.35 1.13
C ARG A 196 26.33 0.36 0.86
N GLY A 197 25.87 1.44 0.19
CA GLY A 197 24.54 1.52 -0.41
C GLY A 197 24.44 0.72 -1.70
N GLN A 198 23.25 0.77 -2.31
CA GLN A 198 22.96 0.04 -3.57
C GLN A 198 21.78 0.66 -4.29
N ALA A 199 21.67 0.34 -5.59
CA ALA A 199 20.45 0.61 -6.37
C ALA A 199 19.45 -0.55 -6.19
N ILE A 200 18.18 -0.18 -6.04
CA ILE A 200 17.02 -1.06 -6.00
C ILE A 200 16.08 -0.63 -7.11
N GLU A 201 15.55 -1.57 -7.84
CA GLU A 201 14.47 -1.32 -8.78
C GLU A 201 13.24 -2.13 -8.40
N VAL A 202 12.11 -1.46 -8.26
CA VAL A 202 10.78 -2.05 -8.11
C VAL A 202 9.95 -1.60 -9.32
N SER A 203 9.11 -2.47 -9.86
CA SER A 203 8.22 -2.10 -10.95
C SER A 203 6.77 -2.48 -10.68
N LEU A 204 5.83 -1.71 -11.24
CA LEU A 204 4.40 -2.06 -11.17
C LEU A 204 4.15 -3.40 -11.86
N LEU A 205 4.83 -3.70 -12.98
CA LEU A 205 4.73 -5.00 -13.62
C LEU A 205 5.15 -6.13 -12.67
N GLY A 206 6.32 -6.00 -12.04
CA GLY A 206 6.81 -6.97 -11.06
C GLY A 206 5.84 -7.13 -9.89
N SER A 207 5.27 -6.02 -9.40
CA SER A 207 4.28 -6.01 -8.32
C SER A 207 3.00 -6.76 -8.71
N ALA A 208 2.44 -6.49 -9.90
CA ALA A 208 1.24 -7.16 -10.39
C ALA A 208 1.46 -8.68 -10.62
N LEU A 209 2.65 -9.07 -11.08
CA LEU A 209 3.01 -10.49 -11.22
C LEU A 209 3.19 -11.16 -9.86
N ALA A 210 3.87 -10.50 -8.92
CA ALA A 210 4.10 -11.03 -7.57
C ALA A 210 2.78 -11.24 -6.80
N MET A 211 1.79 -10.37 -6.96
CA MET A 211 0.43 -10.57 -6.41
C MET A 211 -0.26 -11.84 -6.92
N GLN A 212 0.15 -12.36 -8.07
CA GLN A 212 -0.42 -13.52 -8.73
C GLN A 212 0.51 -14.74 -8.72
N SER A 213 1.53 -14.77 -7.86
CA SER A 213 2.58 -15.81 -7.86
C SER A 213 2.03 -17.23 -7.92
N ALA A 214 0.97 -17.53 -7.15
CA ALA A 214 0.35 -18.86 -7.13
C ALA A 214 -0.29 -19.26 -8.47
N ARG A 215 -0.68 -18.30 -9.31
CA ARG A 215 -1.29 -18.53 -10.63
C ARG A 215 -0.25 -18.54 -11.76
N LEU A 216 0.96 -18.07 -11.52
CA LEU A 216 2.03 -17.92 -12.50
C LEU A 216 3.00 -19.11 -12.52
N VAL A 217 2.55 -20.27 -12.04
CA VAL A 217 3.28 -21.52 -12.15
C VAL A 217 2.87 -22.21 -13.45
N TRP A 218 3.82 -22.66 -14.22
CA TRP A 218 3.63 -23.45 -15.44
C TRP A 218 4.68 -24.57 -15.46
N ALA A 219 4.20 -25.82 -15.52
CA ALA A 219 5.07 -26.98 -15.59
C ALA A 219 5.42 -27.34 -17.04
N GLU A 220 6.60 -27.90 -17.26
CA GLU A 220 7.01 -28.36 -18.57
C GLU A 220 6.05 -29.45 -19.07
N GLY A 221 5.61 -29.30 -20.31
CA GLY A 221 4.62 -30.23 -20.92
C GLY A 221 3.16 -29.90 -20.67
N GLU A 222 2.85 -28.95 -19.78
CA GLU A 222 1.46 -28.49 -19.61
C GLU A 222 1.00 -27.57 -20.75
N PRO A 223 -0.26 -27.67 -21.18
CA PRO A 223 -0.87 -26.64 -22.04
C PRO A 223 -0.85 -25.26 -21.35
N ARG A 224 -0.60 -24.21 -22.13
CA ARG A 224 -0.62 -22.83 -21.59
C ARG A 224 -2.00 -22.42 -21.08
N SER A 225 -3.06 -23.01 -21.61
CA SER A 225 -4.47 -22.72 -21.32
C SER A 225 -5.09 -23.59 -20.24
N ILE A 226 -4.32 -24.04 -19.24
CA ILE A 226 -4.88 -24.79 -18.12
C ILE A 226 -5.72 -23.90 -17.21
N GLU A 227 -6.69 -24.51 -16.53
CA GLU A 227 -7.48 -23.83 -15.50
C GLU A 227 -6.57 -23.43 -14.33
N ARG A 228 -6.55 -22.14 -14.04
CA ARG A 228 -5.77 -21.54 -12.92
C ARG A 228 -6.65 -20.84 -11.89
N ASP A 229 -7.96 -21.10 -11.92
CA ASP A 229 -8.88 -20.55 -10.95
C ASP A 229 -8.67 -21.25 -9.59
N MET A 230 -8.22 -20.51 -8.62
CA MET A 230 -8.01 -21.01 -7.24
C MET A 230 -9.23 -20.77 -6.35
N ARG A 231 -10.30 -20.21 -6.88
CA ARG A 231 -11.53 -20.00 -6.11
C ARG A 231 -12.17 -21.35 -5.78
N SER A 232 -12.70 -21.45 -4.59
CA SER A 232 -13.26 -22.70 -4.04
C SER A 232 -14.69 -23.02 -4.49
N GLY A 233 -15.09 -22.50 -5.66
CA GLY A 233 -16.31 -22.90 -6.32
C GLY A 233 -17.61 -22.51 -5.62
N GLY A 234 -17.88 -21.23 -5.52
CA GLY A 234 -19.23 -20.69 -5.35
C GLY A 234 -19.87 -20.73 -3.96
N ILE A 235 -19.56 -21.70 -3.11
CA ILE A 235 -20.02 -21.73 -1.72
C ILE A 235 -19.21 -20.76 -0.88
N THR A 236 -17.89 -20.77 -1.04
CA THR A 236 -17.06 -19.69 -0.54
C THR A 236 -17.22 -18.48 -1.46
N GLY A 237 -17.70 -17.39 -0.93
CA GLY A 237 -17.98 -16.19 -1.70
C GLY A 237 -19.02 -15.28 -1.05
N ILE A 238 -19.45 -14.29 -1.80
CA ILE A 238 -20.47 -13.33 -1.37
C ILE A 238 -21.87 -13.86 -1.74
N HIS A 239 -22.75 -13.92 -0.75
CA HIS A 239 -24.13 -14.35 -0.90
C HIS A 239 -25.08 -13.23 -0.46
N PRO A 240 -26.23 -13.06 -1.16
CA PRO A 240 -27.29 -12.20 -0.67
C PRO A 240 -27.96 -12.83 0.55
N THR A 241 -28.43 -11.98 1.45
CA THR A 241 -29.22 -12.35 2.64
C THR A 241 -30.56 -11.65 2.58
N ARG A 242 -31.39 -11.75 3.64
CA ARG A 242 -32.64 -10.96 3.72
C ARG A 242 -32.36 -9.46 3.60
N GLU A 243 -31.25 -9.01 4.19
CA GLU A 243 -30.77 -7.63 4.15
C GLU A 243 -29.25 -7.62 4.11
N GLY A 244 -28.67 -6.97 3.07
CA GLY A 244 -27.23 -6.92 2.85
C GLY A 244 -26.65 -8.18 2.21
N HIS A 245 -25.32 -8.28 2.24
CA HIS A 245 -24.57 -9.38 1.68
C HIS A 245 -23.56 -9.91 2.70
N LEU A 246 -23.36 -11.22 2.70
CA LEU A 246 -22.43 -11.90 3.58
C LEU A 246 -21.37 -12.66 2.76
N TYR A 247 -20.10 -12.41 3.04
CA TYR A 247 -19.02 -13.29 2.59
C TYR A 247 -18.91 -14.47 3.53
N ILE A 248 -18.82 -15.67 2.98
CA ILE A 248 -18.67 -16.91 3.74
C ILE A 248 -17.46 -17.68 3.22
N SER A 249 -16.64 -18.24 4.14
CA SER A 249 -15.54 -19.15 3.82
C SER A 249 -15.74 -20.51 4.49
N ALA A 250 -16.30 -21.46 3.76
CA ALA A 250 -16.57 -22.82 4.23
C ALA A 250 -15.70 -23.89 3.52
N ASN A 251 -14.42 -23.59 3.35
CA ASN A 251 -13.49 -24.42 2.57
C ASN A 251 -13.14 -25.74 3.25
N THR A 252 -12.99 -25.75 4.57
CA THR A 252 -12.64 -26.99 5.30
C THR A 252 -13.88 -27.82 5.62
N PRO A 253 -13.76 -29.15 5.78
CA PRO A 253 -14.89 -29.99 6.20
C PRO A 253 -15.53 -29.53 7.51
N HIS A 254 -14.73 -29.02 8.45
CA HIS A 254 -15.24 -28.51 9.71
C HIS A 254 -16.16 -27.31 9.51
N PHE A 255 -15.72 -26.28 8.76
CA PHE A 255 -16.53 -25.10 8.49
C PHE A 255 -17.74 -25.40 7.60
N TRP A 256 -17.63 -26.37 6.69
CA TRP A 256 -18.78 -26.81 5.89
C TRP A 256 -19.87 -27.44 6.78
N ARG A 257 -19.51 -28.37 7.69
CA ARG A 257 -20.47 -28.97 8.64
C ARG A 257 -21.11 -27.93 9.54
N ALA A 258 -20.31 -26.98 10.07
CA ALA A 258 -20.82 -25.89 10.89
C ALA A 258 -21.82 -25.01 10.11
N LEU A 259 -21.48 -24.65 8.87
CA LEU A 259 -22.39 -23.90 7.99
C LEU A 259 -23.69 -24.63 7.76
N CYS A 260 -23.65 -25.92 7.40
CA CYS A 260 -24.84 -26.75 7.22
C CYS A 260 -25.71 -26.81 8.50
N GLY A 261 -25.06 -26.92 9.67
CA GLY A 261 -25.77 -26.92 10.95
C GLY A 261 -26.51 -25.60 11.21
N HIS A 262 -25.89 -24.47 10.95
CA HIS A 262 -26.53 -23.15 11.13
C HIS A 262 -27.64 -22.85 10.12
N LEU A 263 -27.55 -23.44 8.93
CA LEU A 263 -28.51 -23.23 7.86
C LEU A 263 -29.67 -24.22 7.82
N ASP A 264 -29.71 -25.17 8.74
CA ASP A 264 -30.66 -26.31 8.77
C ASP A 264 -30.55 -27.21 7.52
N LEU A 265 -29.31 -27.43 7.05
CA LEU A 265 -28.97 -28.26 5.88
C LEU A 265 -28.14 -29.48 6.29
N GLN A 266 -28.46 -30.14 7.43
CA GLN A 266 -27.68 -31.20 8.03
C GLN A 266 -27.45 -32.39 7.07
N ASP A 267 -28.41 -32.70 6.21
CA ASP A 267 -28.30 -33.77 5.22
C ASP A 267 -27.16 -33.56 4.21
N LEU A 268 -26.71 -32.31 4.03
CA LEU A 268 -25.61 -31.99 3.13
C LEU A 268 -24.24 -32.08 3.83
N ALA A 269 -24.20 -32.01 5.16
CA ALA A 269 -22.97 -31.89 5.94
C ALA A 269 -21.95 -32.99 5.71
N ASP A 270 -22.45 -34.23 5.74
CA ASP A 270 -21.62 -35.46 5.59
C ASP A 270 -21.98 -36.24 4.32
N HIS A 271 -22.68 -35.60 3.37
CA HIS A 271 -23.06 -36.28 2.12
C HIS A 271 -21.80 -36.57 1.28
N PRO A 272 -21.63 -37.80 0.76
CA PRO A 272 -20.39 -38.19 0.05
C PRO A 272 -20.11 -37.40 -1.23
N ASP A 273 -21.12 -36.75 -1.83
CA ASP A 273 -20.96 -35.89 -3.00
C ASP A 273 -20.53 -34.48 -2.65
N TYR A 274 -20.49 -34.10 -1.36
CA TYR A 274 -20.17 -32.75 -0.88
C TYR A 274 -19.05 -32.72 0.17
N ASP A 275 -18.38 -33.85 0.42
CA ASP A 275 -17.37 -34.00 1.47
C ASP A 275 -16.07 -33.23 1.21
N THR A 276 -15.77 -32.89 -0.06
CA THR A 276 -14.58 -32.10 -0.45
C THR A 276 -14.95 -30.78 -1.13
N VAL A 277 -14.05 -29.81 -1.06
CA VAL A 277 -14.19 -28.52 -1.77
C VAL A 277 -14.40 -28.73 -3.28
N LYS A 278 -13.64 -29.67 -3.87
CA LYS A 278 -13.73 -29.98 -5.31
C LYS A 278 -15.11 -30.53 -5.68
N LYS A 279 -15.68 -31.44 -4.88
CA LYS A 279 -17.02 -31.96 -5.11
C LYS A 279 -18.08 -30.89 -4.94
N ARG A 280 -17.98 -30.07 -3.89
CA ARG A 280 -18.89 -28.92 -3.70
C ARG A 280 -18.82 -27.93 -4.85
N ALA A 281 -17.62 -27.63 -5.36
CA ALA A 281 -17.43 -26.77 -6.52
C ALA A 281 -18.13 -27.34 -7.77
N ALA A 282 -17.99 -28.63 -8.01
CA ALA A 282 -18.65 -29.32 -9.14
C ALA A 282 -20.19 -29.31 -9.02
N GLN A 283 -20.72 -29.19 -7.82
CA GLN A 283 -22.16 -29.15 -7.52
C GLN A 283 -22.65 -27.75 -7.11
N ALA A 284 -21.88 -26.72 -7.41
CA ALA A 284 -22.20 -25.35 -7.03
C ALA A 284 -23.58 -24.90 -7.53
N ALA A 285 -23.99 -25.30 -8.72
CA ALA A 285 -25.29 -24.98 -9.29
C ALA A 285 -26.48 -25.50 -8.44
N VAL A 286 -26.29 -26.61 -7.69
CA VAL A 286 -27.28 -27.17 -6.78
C VAL A 286 -27.18 -26.56 -5.40
N LEU A 287 -25.95 -26.45 -4.87
CA LEU A 287 -25.71 -26.04 -3.47
C LEU A 287 -25.93 -24.55 -3.22
N ILE A 288 -25.55 -23.68 -4.19
CA ILE A 288 -25.68 -22.22 -4.03
C ILE A 288 -27.13 -21.79 -3.81
N PRO A 289 -28.12 -22.26 -4.58
CA PRO A 289 -29.53 -21.92 -4.33
C PRO A 289 -30.01 -22.30 -2.92
N LEU A 290 -29.67 -23.51 -2.45
CA LEU A 290 -30.05 -23.99 -1.11
C LEU A 290 -29.44 -23.11 -0.01
N VAL A 291 -28.16 -22.79 -0.11
CA VAL A 291 -27.47 -21.89 0.83
C VAL A 291 -28.10 -20.49 0.81
N ARG A 292 -28.40 -19.94 -0.38
CA ARG A 292 -29.03 -18.61 -0.50
C ARG A 292 -30.46 -18.56 0.02
N GLU A 293 -31.24 -19.61 -0.20
CA GLU A 293 -32.58 -19.75 0.37
C GLU A 293 -32.54 -19.72 1.90
N ALA A 294 -31.62 -20.48 2.49
CA ALA A 294 -31.45 -20.48 3.94
C ALA A 294 -30.97 -19.11 4.46
N LEU A 295 -30.02 -18.48 3.79
CA LEU A 295 -29.49 -17.15 4.16
C LEU A 295 -30.55 -16.04 4.04
N ALA A 296 -31.56 -16.18 3.19
CA ALA A 296 -32.66 -15.22 3.06
C ALA A 296 -33.55 -15.11 4.31
N ARG A 297 -33.37 -16.00 5.30
CA ARG A 297 -34.15 -15.99 6.56
C ARG A 297 -33.72 -14.90 7.55
N ALA A 298 -32.49 -14.35 7.44
CA ALA A 298 -31.99 -13.34 8.34
C ALA A 298 -31.10 -12.32 7.58
N SER A 299 -30.75 -11.18 8.22
CA SER A 299 -29.81 -10.21 7.69
C SER A 299 -28.37 -10.70 7.73
N ALA A 300 -27.49 -10.07 6.96
CA ALA A 300 -26.05 -10.36 6.97
C ALA A 300 -25.45 -10.24 8.37
N ARG A 301 -25.85 -9.21 9.10
CA ARG A 301 -25.41 -8.98 10.48
C ARG A 301 -25.87 -10.09 11.44
N GLU A 302 -27.16 -10.46 11.39
CA GLU A 302 -27.69 -11.55 12.23
C GLU A 302 -27.00 -12.88 11.94
N TRP A 303 -26.68 -13.16 10.66
CA TRP A 303 -25.91 -14.35 10.30
C TRP A 303 -24.48 -14.31 10.78
N ALA A 304 -23.80 -13.17 10.66
CA ALA A 304 -22.43 -13.02 11.15
C ALA A 304 -22.36 -13.24 12.68
N GLU A 305 -23.34 -12.73 13.42
CA GLU A 305 -23.46 -12.95 14.87
C GLU A 305 -23.74 -14.44 15.22
N ARG A 306 -24.63 -15.10 14.47
CA ARG A 306 -24.95 -16.53 14.68
C ARG A 306 -23.78 -17.44 14.35
N PHE A 307 -23.05 -17.17 13.26
CA PHE A 307 -21.89 -17.95 12.86
C PHE A 307 -20.70 -17.77 13.82
N GLY A 308 -20.53 -16.59 14.36
CA GLY A 308 -19.52 -16.28 15.35
C GLY A 308 -18.14 -16.82 14.93
N GLN A 309 -17.55 -17.68 15.75
CA GLN A 309 -16.25 -18.29 15.46
C GLN A 309 -16.37 -19.63 14.70
N SER A 310 -17.58 -20.18 14.53
CA SER A 310 -17.78 -21.50 13.94
C SER A 310 -17.69 -21.53 12.41
N VAL A 311 -18.00 -20.38 11.75
CA VAL A 311 -17.89 -20.23 10.29
C VAL A 311 -17.24 -18.89 9.97
N PRO A 312 -16.07 -18.85 9.33
CA PRO A 312 -15.46 -17.61 8.91
C PRO A 312 -16.37 -16.85 7.93
N CYS A 313 -16.81 -15.68 8.32
CA CYS A 313 -17.70 -14.84 7.52
C CYS A 313 -17.49 -13.37 7.85
N ALA A 314 -17.97 -12.51 6.96
CA ALA A 314 -18.05 -11.07 7.19
C ALA A 314 -19.22 -10.47 6.42
N GLU A 315 -19.95 -9.57 7.06
CA GLU A 315 -20.88 -8.66 6.40
C GLU A 315 -20.11 -7.77 5.41
N VAL A 316 -20.62 -7.63 4.19
CA VAL A 316 -20.04 -6.70 3.21
C VAL A 316 -20.44 -5.28 3.59
N ARG A 317 -19.46 -4.47 3.97
CA ARG A 317 -19.64 -3.12 4.51
C ARG A 317 -19.02 -2.07 3.60
N PRO A 318 -19.52 -0.83 3.58
CA PRO A 318 -18.85 0.31 3.02
C PRO A 318 -17.61 0.67 3.86
N VAL A 319 -16.65 1.39 3.27
CA VAL A 319 -15.39 1.78 3.96
C VAL A 319 -15.66 2.73 5.13
N GLU A 320 -16.73 3.49 5.07
CA GLU A 320 -17.15 4.44 6.11
C GLU A 320 -17.38 3.78 7.46
N ASP A 321 -17.86 2.54 7.48
CA ASP A 321 -18.08 1.78 8.71
C ASP A 321 -16.76 1.47 9.47
N MET A 322 -15.61 1.61 8.80
CA MET A 322 -14.31 1.34 9.43
C MET A 322 -13.85 2.47 10.36
N PHE A 323 -14.42 3.66 10.26
CA PHE A 323 -14.03 4.79 11.11
C PHE A 323 -14.44 4.61 12.60
N ASP A 324 -15.49 3.83 12.86
CA ASP A 324 -16.00 3.54 14.19
C ASP A 324 -16.18 2.04 14.46
N HIS A 325 -15.54 1.19 13.63
CA HIS A 325 -15.59 -0.26 13.81
C HIS A 325 -14.84 -0.68 15.08
N PRO A 326 -15.45 -1.43 16.02
CA PRO A 326 -14.85 -1.75 17.33
C PRO A 326 -13.46 -2.42 17.23
N GLN A 327 -13.26 -3.31 16.24
CA GLN A 327 -11.95 -3.96 16.05
C GLN A 327 -10.89 -2.99 15.52
N VAL A 328 -11.29 -2.03 14.66
CA VAL A 328 -10.39 -0.99 14.14
C VAL A 328 -9.96 -0.05 15.25
N GLU A 329 -10.92 0.34 16.12
CA GLU A 329 -10.67 1.15 17.30
C GLU A 329 -9.76 0.43 18.31
N ALA A 330 -10.08 -0.82 18.65
CA ALA A 330 -9.30 -1.64 19.59
C ALA A 330 -7.86 -1.84 19.15
N MET A 331 -7.60 -1.90 17.82
CA MET A 331 -6.26 -2.01 17.25
C MET A 331 -5.56 -0.66 17.04
N GLY A 332 -6.26 0.46 17.26
CA GLY A 332 -5.70 1.80 17.07
C GLY A 332 -5.30 2.12 15.62
N PHE A 333 -5.96 1.49 14.62
CA PHE A 333 -5.62 1.68 13.22
C PHE A 333 -6.01 3.05 12.67
N MET A 334 -6.96 3.73 13.30
CA MET A 334 -7.39 5.08 12.93
C MET A 334 -6.96 6.09 14.00
N ARG A 335 -6.41 7.22 13.56
CA ARG A 335 -6.00 8.31 14.46
C ARG A 335 -6.43 9.67 13.94
N PRO A 336 -6.64 10.64 14.85
CA PRO A 336 -6.86 12.01 14.48
C PRO A 336 -5.56 12.65 13.97
N TYR A 337 -5.70 13.42 12.90
CA TYR A 337 -4.67 14.28 12.32
C TYR A 337 -5.19 15.72 12.25
N HIS A 338 -4.27 16.65 12.20
CA HIS A 338 -4.57 18.06 11.94
C HIS A 338 -3.70 18.56 10.79
N SER A 339 -4.30 19.25 9.84
CA SER A 339 -3.61 19.96 8.76
C SER A 339 -4.19 21.36 8.69
N GLU A 340 -3.34 22.39 8.48
CA GLU A 340 -3.81 23.77 8.34
C GLU A 340 -4.85 23.96 7.23
N LYS A 341 -4.73 23.20 6.14
CA LYS A 341 -5.63 23.27 4.99
C LYS A 341 -6.85 22.39 5.08
N ALA A 342 -6.70 21.17 5.58
CA ALA A 342 -7.80 20.20 5.65
C ALA A 342 -8.55 20.23 6.99
N GLY A 343 -8.02 20.93 8.00
CA GLY A 343 -8.54 20.88 9.38
C GLY A 343 -8.27 19.54 10.06
N ASN A 344 -9.16 19.15 10.97
CA ASN A 344 -9.11 17.87 11.66
C ASN A 344 -9.67 16.75 10.78
N TYR A 345 -8.99 15.61 10.71
CA TYR A 345 -9.48 14.44 10.00
C TYR A 345 -9.03 13.14 10.69
N LEU A 346 -9.74 12.04 10.44
CA LEU A 346 -9.29 10.70 10.80
C LEU A 346 -8.57 10.08 9.61
N GLY A 347 -7.49 9.39 9.89
CA GLY A 347 -6.72 8.69 8.88
C GLY A 347 -6.06 7.43 9.43
N LEU A 348 -5.58 6.57 8.53
CA LEU A 348 -4.86 5.37 8.90
C LEU A 348 -3.59 5.77 9.67
N ALA A 349 -3.38 5.12 10.81
CA ALA A 349 -2.19 5.26 11.61
C ALA A 349 -1.10 4.27 11.16
N GLN A 350 -0.49 3.58 12.10
CA GLN A 350 0.52 2.56 11.86
C GLN A 350 -0.16 1.23 11.46
N TRP A 351 0.37 0.59 10.44
CA TRP A 351 -0.14 -0.70 9.93
C TRP A 351 0.41 -1.93 10.69
N ALA A 352 1.49 -1.77 11.46
CA ALA A 352 2.08 -2.80 12.29
C ALA A 352 2.38 -2.25 13.69
N GLN A 353 2.28 -3.12 14.69
CA GLN A 353 2.62 -2.83 16.07
C GLN A 353 4.00 -3.40 16.38
N PHE A 354 4.90 -2.57 16.90
CA PHE A 354 6.24 -2.97 17.32
C PHE A 354 6.28 -2.96 18.84
N GLY A 355 6.94 -3.94 19.47
CA GLY A 355 7.11 -4.01 20.93
C GLY A 355 6.08 -4.83 21.70
N GLY A 356 5.06 -5.39 21.06
CA GLY A 356 4.00 -6.21 21.69
C GLY A 356 2.76 -5.43 22.11
N ALA A 357 1.67 -6.15 22.40
CA ALA A 357 0.31 -5.58 22.56
C ALA A 357 0.15 -4.65 23.79
N ALA A 358 0.98 -4.76 24.81
CA ALA A 358 0.88 -3.96 26.03
C ALA A 358 1.51 -2.56 25.92
N GLU A 359 2.40 -2.34 24.94
CA GLU A 359 3.20 -1.12 24.80
C GLU A 359 3.08 -0.48 23.41
N SER A 360 2.14 -0.92 22.61
CA SER A 360 1.91 -0.50 21.22
C SER A 360 1.34 0.92 21.05
N GLY A 361 1.45 1.74 22.07
CA GLY A 361 1.25 3.18 21.93
C GLY A 361 2.37 3.77 21.07
N VAL A 362 2.08 4.14 19.80
CA VAL A 362 2.95 5.07 19.07
C VAL A 362 3.14 6.28 19.99
N PRO A 363 4.38 6.69 20.32
CA PRO A 363 4.59 7.83 21.21
C PRO A 363 3.78 9.04 20.70
N ASP A 364 3.13 9.75 21.62
CA ASP A 364 2.44 11.00 21.28
C ASP A 364 3.45 11.94 20.60
N GLY A 365 3.10 12.40 19.40
CA GLY A 365 3.97 13.22 18.55
C GLY A 365 4.79 12.45 17.49
N ALA A 366 4.78 11.12 17.47
CA ALA A 366 5.45 10.33 16.43
C ALA A 366 4.65 10.23 15.13
N VAL A 367 3.36 10.62 15.13
CA VAL A 367 2.49 10.58 13.95
C VAL A 367 2.23 12.00 13.47
N ARG A 368 2.61 12.28 12.22
CA ARG A 368 2.41 13.59 11.59
C ARG A 368 1.40 13.51 10.47
N ALA A 369 0.59 14.56 10.30
CA ALA A 369 -0.24 14.75 9.12
C ALA A 369 0.62 14.81 7.85
N ALA A 370 0.00 14.59 6.69
CA ALA A 370 0.65 14.86 5.41
C ALA A 370 1.00 16.35 5.31
N PRO A 371 2.20 16.71 4.83
CA PRO A 371 2.64 18.10 4.82
C PRO A 371 1.93 18.91 3.74
N GLY A 372 1.73 20.19 3.98
CA GLY A 372 1.48 21.18 2.95
C GLY A 372 2.67 21.30 1.97
N LEU A 373 2.43 21.86 0.78
CA LEU A 373 3.51 22.09 -0.19
C LEU A 373 4.52 23.08 0.40
N GLY A 374 5.78 22.65 0.53
CA GLY A 374 6.85 23.47 1.09
C GLY A 374 6.73 23.81 2.58
N GLU A 375 5.78 23.24 3.30
CA GLU A 375 5.50 23.56 4.72
C GLU A 375 6.73 23.60 5.60
N HIS A 376 7.71 22.74 5.34
CA HIS A 376 8.90 22.60 6.17
C HIS A 376 10.18 23.13 5.49
N SER A 377 10.08 23.82 4.34
CA SER A 377 11.23 24.25 3.55
C SER A 377 12.23 25.07 4.37
N ARG A 378 11.79 26.07 5.10
CA ARG A 378 12.67 26.91 5.94
C ARG A 378 13.39 26.11 7.01
N THR A 379 12.66 25.22 7.70
CA THR A 379 13.23 24.40 8.79
C THR A 379 14.25 23.40 8.25
N ILE A 380 13.97 22.78 7.08
CA ILE A 380 14.88 21.83 6.43
C ILE A 380 16.15 22.55 5.98
N LEU A 381 16.03 23.70 5.32
CA LEU A 381 17.19 24.49 4.86
C LEU A 381 18.05 25.00 6.03
N SER A 382 17.42 25.47 7.09
CA SER A 382 18.16 25.87 8.31
C SER A 382 18.94 24.70 8.92
N ALA A 383 18.34 23.50 8.97
CA ALA A 383 19.02 22.28 9.44
C ALA A 383 20.19 21.86 8.54
N LEU A 384 20.17 22.21 7.23
CA LEU A 384 21.27 22.02 6.28
C LEU A 384 22.36 23.11 6.38
N GLY A 385 22.23 24.04 7.32
CA GLY A 385 23.23 25.08 7.56
C GLY A 385 23.11 26.32 6.66
N TYR A 386 21.97 26.51 5.97
CA TYR A 386 21.71 27.77 5.26
C TYR A 386 21.38 28.88 6.26
N THR A 387 21.93 30.07 6.03
CA THR A 387 21.58 31.28 6.79
C THR A 387 20.18 31.78 6.44
N ALA A 388 19.61 32.63 7.29
CA ALA A 388 18.29 33.22 7.03
C ALA A 388 18.26 33.98 5.70
N ASP A 389 19.32 34.75 5.41
CA ASP A 389 19.43 35.55 4.17
C ASP A 389 19.51 34.64 2.93
N GLU A 390 20.25 33.53 2.98
CA GLU A 390 20.32 32.53 1.90
C GLU A 390 18.97 31.88 1.67
N ILE A 391 18.24 31.52 2.75
CA ILE A 391 16.90 30.94 2.68
C ILE A 391 15.92 31.94 2.04
N ASP A 392 15.96 33.19 2.48
CA ASP A 392 15.10 34.27 1.91
C ASP A 392 15.41 34.51 0.43
N GLN A 393 16.66 34.42 0.02
CA GLN A 393 17.06 34.51 -1.39
C GLN A 393 16.49 33.33 -2.21
N LEU A 394 16.60 32.08 -1.72
CA LEU A 394 16.06 30.89 -2.40
C LEU A 394 14.53 30.98 -2.56
N LEU A 395 13.82 31.50 -1.55
CA LEU A 395 12.39 31.75 -1.61
C LEU A 395 12.03 32.88 -2.59
N HIS A 396 12.77 33.99 -2.56
CA HIS A 396 12.53 35.12 -3.46
C HIS A 396 12.72 34.77 -4.94
N THR A 397 13.70 33.91 -5.23
CA THR A 397 13.97 33.42 -6.59
C THR A 397 13.07 32.26 -7.00
N SER A 398 12.13 31.83 -6.15
CA SER A 398 11.23 30.66 -6.37
C SER A 398 11.97 29.35 -6.64
N VAL A 399 13.21 29.22 -6.21
CA VAL A 399 13.96 27.95 -6.20
C VAL A 399 13.38 27.02 -5.15
N VAL A 400 12.91 27.61 -4.04
CA VAL A 400 12.20 26.95 -2.93
C VAL A 400 10.88 27.67 -2.69
N GLN A 401 9.88 26.95 -2.19
CA GLN A 401 8.60 27.54 -1.72
C GLN A 401 8.32 27.06 -0.31
#